data_f7062bcc1a9fc0301fddb1c8f69e9eb3
#
_entry.id   f7062bcc1a9fc0301fddb1c8f69e9eb3
#
_cell.length_a   1.000
_cell.length_b   1.000
_cell.length_c   1.000
_cell.angle_alpha   90.00
_cell.angle_beta   90.00
_cell.angle_gamma   90.00
#
_symmetry.space_group_name_H-M   'P 1'
#
loop_
_entity.id
_entity.type
_entity.pdbx_description
1 polymer ?
#
loop_
_entity_poly.entity_id
_entity_poly.type
_entity_poly.pdbx_seq_one_letter_code
_entity_poly.pdbx_strand_id
1 'polypeptide(L)'
;MASTFTICPKLKALPNFLETTSLKELDVDCGISNWMTLATLSELKTLRLNLNNDVEHLPPLGKLLLLESLQIYGGDDRVKKVGVEFLGIEEESNNNNNNNKIDDEKGSTSSSSSSSLVLFPNLKSLKFRYMKEWEEWDGIGGTMREEEEAQESGVTITIMPRLQSLRIQKCPKLKSLPDFLPTTPLNNLEIWSSPILSECCRTEIGDQWPKISHIPKIYIDGRSVRRDGRPMQN
;
A
#
# COMPACT_ATOMS: atom_id res chain seq x y z
N MET A 1 -12.90 10.56 23.33
CA MET A 1 -11.76 11.45 23.14
C MET A 1 -10.81 10.75 22.18
N ALA A 2 -10.42 11.39 21.09
CA ALA A 2 -9.41 10.82 20.19
C ALA A 2 -8.06 10.91 20.93
N SER A 3 -7.44 9.77 21.21
CA SER A 3 -6.10 9.74 21.78
C SER A 3 -5.11 9.78 20.62
N THR A 4 -4.49 10.93 20.41
CA THR A 4 -3.39 11.08 19.43
C THR A 4 -2.08 10.88 20.17
N PHE A 5 -1.27 9.94 19.71
CA PHE A 5 0.07 9.72 20.24
C PHE A 5 1.11 10.10 19.18
N THR A 6 2.10 10.90 19.59
CA THR A 6 3.28 11.20 18.78
C THR A 6 4.47 10.46 19.37
N ILE A 7 5.12 9.63 18.58
CA ILE A 7 6.28 8.85 19.01
C ILE A 7 7.55 9.52 18.49
N CYS A 8 8.45 9.85 19.42
CA CYS A 8 9.73 10.51 19.12
C CYS A 8 10.77 9.58 18.45
N PRO A 9 11.70 10.14 17.64
CA PRO A 9 12.62 9.39 16.76
C PRO A 9 13.67 8.50 17.45
N LYS A 10 13.67 8.39 18.77
CA LYS A 10 14.61 7.55 19.54
C LYS A 10 14.03 6.23 20.06
N LEU A 11 12.76 5.95 19.79
CA LEU A 11 12.11 4.71 20.22
C LEU A 11 12.41 3.58 19.23
N LYS A 12 13.14 2.57 19.67
CA LYS A 12 13.45 1.38 18.87
C LYS A 12 12.25 0.40 18.71
N ALA A 13 11.24 0.52 19.55
CA ALA A 13 10.01 -0.26 19.51
C ALA A 13 8.85 0.54 20.12
N LEU A 14 7.61 0.19 19.73
CA LEU A 14 6.42 0.75 20.38
C LEU A 14 6.36 0.28 21.84
N PRO A 15 5.99 1.17 22.78
CA PRO A 15 5.78 0.77 24.16
C PRO A 15 4.64 -0.25 24.30
N ASN A 16 4.83 -1.29 25.09
CA ASN A 16 3.85 -2.38 25.27
C ASN A 16 2.45 -1.91 25.74
N PHE A 17 2.38 -0.74 26.40
CA PHE A 17 1.08 -0.20 26.82
C PHE A 17 0.18 0.23 25.66
N LEU A 18 0.72 0.47 24.48
CA LEU A 18 -0.07 0.82 23.29
C LEU A 18 -0.91 -0.35 22.79
N GLU A 19 -0.48 -1.58 23.05
CA GLU A 19 -1.22 -2.81 22.70
C GLU A 19 -2.53 -2.93 23.50
N THR A 20 -2.59 -2.32 24.68
CA THR A 20 -3.76 -2.37 25.59
C THR A 20 -4.65 -1.14 25.47
N THR A 21 -4.26 -0.13 24.68
CA THR A 21 -5.02 1.10 24.52
C THR A 21 -5.83 1.08 23.23
N SER A 22 -7.08 1.57 23.31
CA SER A 22 -7.93 1.79 22.12
C SER A 22 -7.42 3.01 21.34
N LEU A 23 -6.20 2.90 20.76
CA LEU A 23 -5.55 3.98 20.03
C LEU A 23 -6.15 4.12 18.64
N LYS A 24 -6.71 5.28 18.33
CA LYS A 24 -7.34 5.56 17.03
C LYS A 24 -6.44 6.31 16.06
N GLU A 25 -5.54 7.13 16.57
CA GLU A 25 -4.64 7.95 15.76
C GLU A 25 -3.21 7.82 16.26
N LEU A 26 -2.26 7.62 15.35
CA LEU A 26 -0.85 7.46 15.66
C LEU A 26 -0.01 8.23 14.66
N ASP A 27 0.86 9.09 15.18
CA ASP A 27 1.92 9.76 14.44
C ASP A 27 3.26 9.16 14.86
N VAL A 28 4.02 8.67 13.89
CA VAL A 28 5.30 7.99 14.10
C VAL A 28 6.40 8.71 13.35
N ASP A 29 7.37 9.24 14.07
CA ASP A 29 8.63 9.70 13.50
C ASP A 29 9.60 8.52 13.48
N CYS A 30 9.95 8.04 12.30
CA CYS A 30 10.55 6.74 12.13
C CYS A 30 12.04 6.67 12.46
N GLY A 31 12.35 6.07 13.59
CA GLY A 31 13.50 5.27 13.91
C GLY A 31 13.08 3.91 14.45
N ILE A 32 11.82 3.47 14.18
CA ILE A 32 11.33 2.20 14.71
C ILE A 32 11.85 1.06 13.83
N SER A 33 12.76 0.26 14.40
CA SER A 33 13.30 -0.92 13.73
C SER A 33 12.33 -2.10 13.74
N ASN A 34 11.32 -2.08 14.62
CA ASN A 34 10.36 -3.18 14.77
C ASN A 34 8.94 -2.76 14.38
N TRP A 35 8.64 -2.85 13.10
CA TRP A 35 7.34 -2.56 12.52
C TRP A 35 6.25 -3.59 12.89
N MET A 36 6.64 -4.78 13.36
CA MET A 36 5.68 -5.85 13.69
C MET A 36 4.71 -5.43 14.79
N THR A 37 5.11 -4.52 15.67
CA THR A 37 4.24 -4.00 16.72
C THR A 37 3.12 -3.10 16.20
N LEU A 38 3.23 -2.52 15.00
CA LEU A 38 2.12 -1.77 14.39
C LEU A 38 0.94 -2.67 14.03
N ALA A 39 1.20 -3.92 13.64
CA ALA A 39 0.14 -4.86 13.29
C ALA A 39 -0.75 -5.26 14.48
N THR A 40 -0.27 -5.04 15.72
CA THR A 40 -1.05 -5.30 16.94
C THR A 40 -2.05 -4.21 17.28
N LEU A 41 -1.95 -3.03 16.63
CA LEU A 41 -2.85 -1.89 16.86
C LEU A 41 -4.18 -2.05 16.13
N SER A 42 -5.00 -2.99 16.60
CA SER A 42 -6.25 -3.40 15.94
C SER A 42 -7.30 -2.29 15.81
N GLU A 43 -7.28 -1.28 16.70
CA GLU A 43 -8.25 -0.17 16.73
C GLU A 43 -7.81 1.06 15.91
N LEU A 44 -6.62 1.00 15.28
CA LEU A 44 -6.02 2.15 14.61
C LEU A 44 -6.79 2.55 13.35
N LYS A 45 -7.25 3.79 13.30
CA LYS A 45 -7.98 4.38 12.16
C LYS A 45 -7.14 5.31 11.31
N THR A 46 -6.24 6.04 11.95
CA THR A 46 -5.37 7.01 11.28
C THR A 46 -3.92 6.75 11.65
N LEU A 47 -3.07 6.59 10.64
CA LEU A 47 -1.63 6.42 10.79
C LEU A 47 -0.90 7.46 9.96
N ARG A 48 0.04 8.16 10.58
CA ARG A 48 1.01 9.02 9.92
C ARG A 48 2.41 8.52 10.21
N LEU A 49 3.16 8.28 9.15
CA LEU A 49 4.55 7.83 9.23
C LEU A 49 5.44 8.91 8.63
N ASN A 50 6.41 9.39 9.40
CA ASN A 50 7.48 10.25 8.91
C ASN A 50 8.73 9.39 8.78
N LEU A 51 9.16 9.10 7.56
CA LEU A 51 10.30 8.25 7.27
C LEU A 51 11.61 9.04 7.45
N ASN A 52 12.64 8.36 7.90
CA ASN A 52 14.01 8.90 8.02
C ASN A 52 14.96 8.11 7.11
N ASN A 53 16.25 8.48 7.11
CA ASN A 53 17.29 7.89 6.28
C ASN A 53 17.64 6.42 6.59
N ASP A 54 17.09 5.85 7.65
CA ASP A 54 17.30 4.43 7.99
C ASP A 54 16.22 3.52 7.35
N VAL A 55 15.16 4.11 6.73
CA VAL A 55 14.06 3.35 6.14
C VAL A 55 14.31 3.10 4.67
N GLU A 56 14.47 1.84 4.30
CA GLU A 56 14.65 1.36 2.92
C GLU A 56 13.38 0.69 2.39
N HIS A 57 12.53 0.14 3.28
CA HIS A 57 11.27 -0.52 2.95
C HIS A 57 10.14 -0.01 3.84
N LEU A 58 8.95 0.08 3.27
CA LEU A 58 7.76 0.41 4.04
C LEU A 58 7.33 -0.78 4.92
N PRO A 59 6.76 -0.52 6.10
CA PRO A 59 6.29 -1.58 6.98
C PRO A 59 5.08 -2.33 6.38
N PRO A 60 4.84 -3.59 6.79
CA PRO A 60 3.69 -4.39 6.37
C PRO A 60 2.41 -3.92 7.05
N LEU A 61 1.67 -3.01 6.41
CA LEU A 61 0.48 -2.37 6.99
C LEU A 61 -0.84 -2.93 6.48
N GLY A 62 -0.82 -3.80 5.45
CA GLY A 62 -2.04 -4.27 4.78
C GLY A 62 -3.02 -5.02 5.67
N LYS A 63 -2.54 -5.56 6.80
CA LYS A 63 -3.35 -6.30 7.79
C LYS A 63 -3.99 -5.42 8.86
N LEU A 64 -3.81 -4.07 8.83
CA LEU A 64 -4.48 -3.14 9.73
C LEU A 64 -5.95 -2.98 9.35
N LEU A 65 -6.82 -3.79 9.99
CA LEU A 65 -8.20 -3.97 9.57
C LEU A 65 -9.07 -2.71 9.67
N LEU A 66 -8.85 -1.86 10.69
CA LEU A 66 -9.65 -0.67 10.90
C LEU A 66 -9.04 0.61 10.34
N LEU A 67 -7.87 0.53 9.68
CA LEU A 67 -7.19 1.69 9.14
C LEU A 67 -8.01 2.35 8.02
N GLU A 68 -8.39 3.60 8.24
CA GLU A 68 -9.17 4.41 7.31
C GLU A 68 -8.33 5.45 6.57
N SER A 69 -7.28 5.96 7.21
CA SER A 69 -6.39 6.98 6.64
C SER A 69 -4.93 6.66 6.91
N LEU A 70 -4.14 6.63 5.84
CA LEU A 70 -2.70 6.43 5.90
C LEU A 70 -1.99 7.60 5.21
N GLN A 71 -1.01 8.20 5.90
CA GLN A 71 -0.16 9.24 5.36
C GLN A 71 1.29 8.86 5.59
N ILE A 72 2.07 8.87 4.52
CA ILE A 72 3.48 8.55 4.53
C ILE A 72 4.25 9.78 4.04
N TYR A 73 5.12 10.29 4.90
CA TYR A 73 6.00 11.41 4.62
C TYR A 73 7.43 10.88 4.51
N GLY A 74 7.99 10.98 3.33
CA GLY A 74 9.42 10.80 3.12
C GLY A 74 10.18 12.06 3.57
N GLY A 75 11.40 12.14 3.20
CA GLY A 75 12.27 13.27 3.51
C GLY A 75 13.67 12.91 3.04
N ASP A 76 14.40 12.26 3.92
CA ASP A 76 15.71 11.69 3.64
C ASP A 76 15.68 10.15 3.62
N ASP A 77 14.50 9.56 3.38
CA ASP A 77 14.30 8.12 3.26
C ASP A 77 15.03 7.53 2.04
N ARG A 78 15.27 6.21 2.08
CA ARG A 78 15.90 5.44 1.00
C ARG A 78 14.93 4.51 0.28
N VAL A 79 13.63 4.69 0.47
CA VAL A 79 12.60 3.85 -0.14
C VAL A 79 12.57 4.10 -1.64
N LYS A 80 13.07 3.12 -2.41
CA LYS A 80 13.05 3.16 -3.88
C LYS A 80 11.82 2.47 -4.46
N LYS A 81 11.30 1.48 -3.73
CA LYS A 81 10.19 0.65 -4.18
C LYS A 81 9.16 0.49 -3.06
N VAL A 82 7.90 0.56 -3.44
CA VAL A 82 6.78 0.16 -2.60
C VAL A 82 6.19 -1.09 -3.24
N GLY A 83 6.38 -2.23 -2.60
CA GLY A 83 6.05 -3.53 -3.14
C GLY A 83 5.06 -4.32 -2.29
N VAL A 84 5.10 -5.64 -2.44
CA VAL A 84 4.21 -6.58 -1.76
C VAL A 84 4.44 -6.63 -0.24
N GLU A 85 5.64 -6.30 0.21
CA GLU A 85 5.98 -6.19 1.63
C GLU A 85 5.11 -5.14 2.34
N PHE A 86 4.85 -3.99 1.70
CA PHE A 86 3.95 -2.96 2.21
C PHE A 86 2.51 -3.48 2.39
N LEU A 87 2.11 -4.41 1.53
CA LEU A 87 0.82 -5.07 1.63
C LEU A 87 0.76 -6.12 2.76
N GLY A 88 1.92 -6.51 3.31
CA GLY A 88 2.02 -7.54 4.35
C GLY A 88 1.93 -8.96 3.78
N ILE A 89 2.32 -9.13 2.53
CA ILE A 89 2.50 -10.42 1.88
C ILE A 89 3.97 -10.78 2.01
N GLU A 90 4.24 -11.90 2.64
CA GLU A 90 5.60 -12.44 2.75
C GLU A 90 5.95 -13.13 1.42
N GLU A 91 7.06 -12.74 0.80
CA GLU A 91 7.64 -13.53 -0.28
C GLU A 91 8.18 -14.81 0.35
N GLU A 92 7.54 -15.96 0.07
CA GLU A 92 8.12 -17.25 0.43
C GLU A 92 9.45 -17.38 -0.32
N SER A 93 10.55 -17.11 0.38
CA SER A 93 11.88 -17.47 -0.11
C SER A 93 11.91 -18.99 -0.21
N ASN A 94 11.90 -19.51 -1.44
CA ASN A 94 12.11 -20.92 -1.79
C ASN A 94 13.49 -21.37 -1.29
N ASN A 95 13.61 -21.63 -0.02
CA ASN A 95 14.67 -22.42 0.56
C ASN A 95 14.22 -23.89 0.62
N ASN A 96 14.10 -24.51 -0.55
CA ASN A 96 14.02 -25.95 -0.65
C ASN A 96 15.35 -26.59 -0.26
N ASN A 97 15.53 -26.82 1.04
CA ASN A 97 16.42 -27.83 1.57
C ASN A 97 15.79 -28.38 2.87
N ASN A 98 14.93 -29.38 2.72
CA ASN A 98 14.88 -30.47 3.67
C ASN A 98 14.20 -31.69 3.05
N ASN A 99 15.05 -32.64 2.64
CA ASN A 99 14.71 -34.05 2.61
C ASN A 99 14.26 -34.49 4.01
N ASN A 100 12.98 -34.82 4.17
CA ASN A 100 12.58 -35.86 5.11
C ASN A 100 11.30 -36.54 4.60
N LYS A 101 11.55 -37.76 4.19
CA LYS A 101 10.63 -38.85 3.99
C LYS A 101 9.93 -39.15 5.31
N ILE A 102 8.61 -39.30 5.33
CA ILE A 102 7.90 -40.26 6.21
C ILE A 102 6.40 -40.27 5.82
N ASP A 103 6.01 -41.41 5.30
CA ASP A 103 4.84 -42.27 5.54
C ASP A 103 3.39 -41.76 5.40
N ASP A 104 2.71 -42.51 4.55
CA ASP A 104 1.28 -42.66 4.35
C ASP A 104 0.44 -42.71 5.63
N GLU A 105 -0.64 -41.89 5.68
CA GLU A 105 -1.95 -42.39 6.06
C GLU A 105 -3.10 -41.52 5.54
N LYS A 106 -4.02 -42.19 4.89
CA LYS A 106 -5.40 -41.98 4.49
C LYS A 106 -6.17 -40.73 4.97
N GLY A 107 -6.71 -40.03 4.00
CA GLY A 107 -8.17 -39.79 3.95
C GLY A 107 -8.67 -38.60 4.75
N SER A 108 -8.78 -37.44 4.11
CA SER A 108 -9.86 -36.51 4.43
C SER A 108 -10.14 -35.64 3.18
N THR A 109 -11.37 -35.65 2.78
CA THR A 109 -11.97 -34.81 1.73
C THR A 109 -11.50 -33.37 1.84
N SER A 110 -10.65 -32.94 0.90
CA SER A 110 -10.29 -31.55 0.71
C SER A 110 -11.48 -30.81 0.13
N SER A 111 -12.28 -30.21 1.01
CA SER A 111 -13.13 -29.10 0.60
C SER A 111 -12.18 -27.97 0.16
N SER A 112 -12.13 -27.70 -1.12
CA SER A 112 -11.45 -26.54 -1.72
C SER A 112 -12.16 -25.27 -1.23
N SER A 113 -11.83 -24.81 -0.03
CA SER A 113 -12.21 -23.49 0.44
C SER A 113 -11.33 -22.49 -0.31
N SER A 114 -11.86 -21.82 -1.33
CA SER A 114 -11.23 -20.68 -1.94
C SER A 114 -10.97 -19.64 -0.84
N SER A 115 -9.71 -19.45 -0.46
CA SER A 115 -9.34 -18.45 0.54
C SER A 115 -9.31 -17.08 -0.13
N SER A 116 -10.03 -16.11 0.46
CA SER A 116 -10.02 -14.73 0.02
C SER A 116 -9.17 -13.91 0.99
N LEU A 117 -8.14 -13.24 0.48
CA LEU A 117 -7.29 -12.35 1.25
C LEU A 117 -7.65 -10.89 0.92
N VAL A 118 -8.05 -10.12 1.93
CA VAL A 118 -8.36 -8.70 1.78
C VAL A 118 -7.31 -7.86 2.52
N LEU A 119 -6.63 -6.99 1.79
CA LEU A 119 -5.58 -6.12 2.31
C LEU A 119 -6.07 -4.67 2.35
N PHE A 120 -5.80 -3.98 3.46
CA PHE A 120 -6.33 -2.64 3.73
C PHE A 120 -7.87 -2.55 3.57
N PRO A 121 -8.66 -3.41 4.24
CA PRO A 121 -10.09 -3.56 3.98
C PRO A 121 -10.92 -2.29 4.17
N ASN A 122 -10.47 -1.37 5.03
CA ASN A 122 -11.19 -0.16 5.37
C ASN A 122 -10.49 1.14 4.96
N LEU A 123 -9.36 1.07 4.25
CA LEU A 123 -8.60 2.25 3.86
C LEU A 123 -9.37 3.09 2.83
N LYS A 124 -9.64 4.35 3.19
CA LYS A 124 -10.38 5.33 2.37
C LYS A 124 -9.47 6.39 1.78
N SER A 125 -8.39 6.74 2.48
CA SER A 125 -7.47 7.81 2.08
C SER A 125 -6.02 7.36 2.22
N LEU A 126 -5.27 7.47 1.13
CA LEU A 126 -3.85 7.16 1.08
C LEU A 126 -3.07 8.36 0.55
N LYS A 127 -2.01 8.77 1.26
CA LYS A 127 -1.19 9.92 0.88
C LYS A 127 0.28 9.61 1.01
N PHE A 128 1.03 9.85 -0.08
CA PHE A 128 2.49 9.82 -0.10
C PHE A 128 3.02 11.23 -0.36
N ARG A 129 3.98 11.66 0.44
CA ARG A 129 4.56 13.00 0.32
C ARG A 129 6.07 12.97 0.54
N TYR A 130 6.80 13.72 -0.28
CA TYR A 130 8.25 13.95 -0.16
C TYR A 130 9.11 12.68 -0.27
N MET A 131 8.63 11.61 -0.88
CA MET A 131 9.41 10.39 -1.12
C MET A 131 10.33 10.59 -2.33
N LYS A 132 11.53 11.13 -2.06
CA LYS A 132 12.44 11.63 -3.11
C LYS A 132 13.08 10.50 -3.92
N GLU A 133 13.33 9.35 -3.28
CA GLU A 133 14.01 8.20 -3.89
C GLU A 133 13.02 7.16 -4.46
N TRP A 134 11.73 7.32 -4.21
CA TRP A 134 10.70 6.39 -4.65
C TRP A 134 10.55 6.37 -6.17
N GLU A 135 10.85 5.23 -6.79
CA GLU A 135 10.84 5.04 -8.24
C GLU A 135 9.70 4.15 -8.72
N GLU A 136 9.37 3.10 -7.96
CA GLU A 136 8.46 2.05 -8.37
C GLU A 136 7.39 1.77 -7.31
N TRP A 137 6.15 1.63 -7.78
CA TRP A 137 5.05 1.15 -6.95
C TRP A 137 4.48 -0.11 -7.57
N ASP A 138 4.91 -1.26 -7.05
CA ASP A 138 4.45 -2.55 -7.53
C ASP A 138 3.14 -2.95 -6.86
N GLY A 139 2.25 -3.52 -7.66
CA GLY A 139 1.14 -4.31 -7.17
C GLY A 139 1.46 -5.81 -7.22
N ILE A 140 0.52 -6.64 -6.79
CA ILE A 140 0.65 -8.11 -6.87
C ILE A 140 0.72 -8.58 -8.32
N GLY A 141 0.23 -7.79 -9.28
CA GLY A 141 0.18 -8.15 -10.70
C GLY A 141 1.53 -8.22 -11.43
N GLY A 142 2.63 -7.68 -10.84
CA GLY A 142 3.95 -7.71 -11.48
C GLY A 142 4.71 -9.03 -11.35
N THR A 143 4.34 -9.89 -10.42
CA THR A 143 4.95 -11.21 -10.18
C THR A 143 4.12 -12.37 -10.68
N MET A 144 2.87 -12.14 -11.09
CA MET A 144 2.08 -13.15 -11.79
C MET A 144 2.35 -13.08 -13.31
N ARG A 145 3.57 -13.35 -13.71
CA ARG A 145 3.85 -13.97 -15.00
C ARG A 145 3.43 -15.42 -14.83
N GLU A 146 2.40 -15.72 -15.57
CA GLU A 146 1.77 -17.02 -15.83
C GLU A 146 0.33 -17.03 -15.30
N GLU A 147 -0.56 -16.52 -16.16
CA GLU A 147 -2.02 -16.65 -16.00
C GLU A 147 -2.48 -18.11 -15.92
N GLU A 148 -1.56 -19.07 -16.17
CA GLU A 148 -1.84 -20.50 -16.12
C GLU A 148 -1.60 -21.13 -14.73
N GLU A 149 -0.71 -20.57 -13.86
CA GLU A 149 -0.48 -21.15 -12.53
C GLU A 149 -1.39 -20.55 -11.42
N ALA A 150 -1.97 -19.36 -11.64
CA ALA A 150 -2.88 -18.74 -10.67
C ALA A 150 -4.22 -19.49 -10.51
N GLN A 151 -4.55 -20.38 -11.42
CA GLN A 151 -5.79 -21.18 -11.35
C GLN A 151 -5.71 -22.37 -10.38
N GLU A 152 -4.52 -22.80 -9.96
CA GLU A 152 -4.38 -23.91 -9.01
C GLU A 152 -4.43 -23.50 -7.54
N SER A 153 -4.09 -22.25 -7.18
CA SER A 153 -4.05 -21.86 -5.76
C SER A 153 -5.39 -21.43 -5.16
N GLY A 154 -6.39 -21.10 -5.98
CA GLY A 154 -7.73 -20.71 -5.50
C GLY A 154 -7.76 -19.50 -4.56
N VAL A 155 -6.68 -18.71 -4.44
CA VAL A 155 -6.60 -17.55 -3.57
C VAL A 155 -6.96 -16.28 -4.34
N THR A 156 -8.04 -15.62 -3.95
CA THR A 156 -8.40 -14.30 -4.50
C THR A 156 -7.88 -13.20 -3.58
N ILE A 157 -7.04 -12.29 -4.11
CA ILE A 157 -6.49 -11.17 -3.35
C ILE A 157 -7.20 -9.89 -3.76
N THR A 158 -7.76 -9.18 -2.77
CA THR A 158 -8.41 -7.89 -2.95
C THR A 158 -7.65 -6.81 -2.19
N ILE A 159 -7.22 -5.75 -2.89
CA ILE A 159 -6.40 -4.67 -2.32
C ILE A 159 -7.23 -3.39 -2.25
N MET A 160 -7.28 -2.77 -1.06
CA MET A 160 -7.89 -1.46 -0.82
C MET A 160 -9.32 -1.31 -1.38
N PRO A 161 -10.26 -2.23 -1.08
CA PRO A 161 -11.59 -2.24 -1.67
C PRO A 161 -12.46 -1.02 -1.34
N ARG A 162 -12.01 -0.14 -0.44
CA ARG A 162 -12.71 1.08 -0.05
C ARG A 162 -11.90 2.36 -0.29
N LEU A 163 -10.80 2.28 -1.05
CA LEU A 163 -9.97 3.44 -1.33
C LEU A 163 -10.72 4.47 -2.19
N GLN A 164 -10.92 5.66 -1.65
CA GLN A 164 -11.66 6.75 -2.30
C GLN A 164 -10.76 7.91 -2.74
N SER A 165 -9.65 8.13 -2.04
CA SER A 165 -8.75 9.24 -2.32
C SER A 165 -7.30 8.79 -2.27
N LEU A 166 -6.56 9.10 -3.35
CA LEU A 166 -5.12 8.89 -3.45
C LEU A 166 -4.46 10.24 -3.73
N ARG A 167 -3.43 10.58 -2.93
CA ARG A 167 -2.62 11.78 -3.16
C ARG A 167 -1.14 11.42 -3.18
N ILE A 168 -0.45 11.85 -4.24
CA ILE A 168 0.99 11.69 -4.44
C ILE A 168 1.58 13.09 -4.61
N GLN A 169 2.50 13.48 -3.72
CA GLN A 169 3.04 14.82 -3.71
C GLN A 169 4.55 14.82 -3.48
N LYS A 170 5.27 15.51 -4.37
CA LYS A 170 6.74 15.66 -4.29
C LYS A 170 7.48 14.31 -4.27
N CYS A 171 7.11 13.42 -5.22
CA CYS A 171 7.74 12.15 -5.48
C CYS A 171 8.36 12.18 -6.89
N PRO A 172 9.54 12.85 -7.05
CA PRO A 172 10.05 13.24 -8.37
C PRO A 172 10.50 12.08 -9.23
N LYS A 173 10.86 10.93 -8.64
CA LYS A 173 11.37 9.76 -9.36
C LYS A 173 10.31 8.70 -9.66
N LEU A 174 9.09 8.83 -9.13
CA LEU A 174 8.03 7.85 -9.33
C LEU A 174 7.60 7.78 -10.79
N LYS A 175 7.66 6.58 -11.36
CA LYS A 175 7.43 6.31 -12.79
C LYS A 175 6.04 5.75 -13.07
N SER A 176 5.51 4.91 -12.18
CA SER A 176 4.30 4.13 -12.45
C SER A 176 3.37 4.03 -11.24
N LEU A 177 2.10 3.78 -11.54
CA LEU A 177 1.05 3.43 -10.58
C LEU A 177 0.85 1.90 -10.54
N PRO A 178 0.38 1.34 -9.41
CA PRO A 178 0.23 -0.10 -9.27
C PRO A 178 -0.92 -0.65 -10.12
N ASP A 179 -0.81 -1.91 -10.53
CA ASP A 179 -1.76 -2.56 -11.44
C ASP A 179 -3.12 -2.86 -10.79
N PHE A 180 -3.21 -2.91 -9.47
CA PHE A 180 -4.49 -3.08 -8.78
C PHE A 180 -5.36 -1.81 -8.77
N LEU A 181 -4.83 -0.64 -9.14
CA LEU A 181 -5.55 0.62 -9.04
C LEU A 181 -6.90 0.64 -9.80
N PRO A 182 -7.01 0.07 -11.02
CA PRO A 182 -8.26 0.00 -11.75
C PRO A 182 -9.40 -0.73 -11.02
N THR A 183 -9.08 -1.62 -10.09
CA THR A 183 -10.09 -2.38 -9.34
C THR A 183 -10.55 -1.67 -8.06
N THR A 184 -9.94 -0.52 -7.73
CA THR A 184 -10.31 0.27 -6.54
C THR A 184 -11.45 1.24 -6.84
N PRO A 185 -12.33 1.55 -5.85
CA PRO A 185 -13.40 2.54 -6.02
C PRO A 185 -12.88 3.98 -5.88
N LEU A 186 -11.71 4.25 -6.45
CA LEU A 186 -11.05 5.54 -6.34
C LEU A 186 -11.86 6.62 -7.07
N ASN A 187 -12.20 7.69 -6.38
CA ASN A 187 -12.96 8.79 -6.96
C ASN A 187 -12.21 10.13 -7.01
N ASN A 188 -11.07 10.22 -6.30
CA ASN A 188 -10.21 11.41 -6.32
C ASN A 188 -8.74 11.02 -6.37
N LEU A 189 -8.05 11.46 -7.42
CA LEU A 189 -6.60 11.32 -7.58
C LEU A 189 -5.96 12.70 -7.67
N GLU A 190 -4.95 12.95 -6.84
CA GLU A 190 -4.18 14.18 -6.85
C GLU A 190 -2.68 13.88 -6.97
N ILE A 191 -2.05 14.39 -8.02
CA ILE A 191 -0.62 14.29 -8.27
C ILE A 191 -0.05 15.70 -8.29
N TRP A 192 0.98 15.97 -7.44
CA TRP A 192 1.58 17.28 -7.31
C TRP A 192 3.10 17.18 -7.26
N SER A 193 3.79 18.01 -8.06
CA SER A 193 5.26 18.10 -8.06
C SER A 193 5.93 16.72 -8.20
N SER A 194 5.38 15.87 -9.05
CA SER A 194 5.86 14.53 -9.36
C SER A 194 5.99 14.40 -10.89
N PRO A 195 7.00 15.05 -11.49
CA PRO A 195 7.02 15.37 -12.93
C PRO A 195 6.98 14.13 -13.83
N ILE A 196 7.69 13.05 -13.49
CA ILE A 196 7.68 11.83 -14.31
C ILE A 196 6.27 11.23 -14.31
N LEU A 197 5.68 11.04 -13.13
CA LEU A 197 4.34 10.47 -13.01
C LEU A 197 3.29 11.40 -13.65
N SER A 198 3.42 12.72 -13.46
CA SER A 198 2.52 13.71 -14.09
C SER A 198 2.49 13.55 -15.60
N GLU A 199 3.64 13.34 -16.24
CA GLU A 199 3.73 13.12 -17.69
C GLU A 199 3.12 11.78 -18.09
N CYS A 200 3.43 10.70 -17.37
CA CYS A 200 2.88 9.37 -17.62
C CYS A 200 1.35 9.27 -17.41
N CYS A 201 0.78 10.21 -16.66
CA CYS A 201 -0.68 10.30 -16.41
C CYS A 201 -1.40 11.29 -17.30
N ARG A 202 -0.77 11.84 -18.35
CA ARG A 202 -1.44 12.75 -19.28
C ARG A 202 -2.62 12.07 -19.99
N THR A 203 -3.68 12.84 -20.17
CA THR A 203 -4.90 12.38 -20.82
C THR A 203 -4.63 11.81 -22.21
N GLU A 204 -5.08 10.58 -22.45
CA GLU A 204 -5.06 9.89 -23.75
C GLU A 204 -3.68 9.53 -24.33
N ILE A 205 -2.59 10.06 -23.79
CA ILE A 205 -1.23 9.86 -24.33
C ILE A 205 -0.32 9.13 -23.34
N GLY A 206 -0.54 9.31 -22.04
CA GLY A 206 0.29 8.71 -21.00
C GLY A 206 0.03 7.22 -20.85
N ASP A 207 1.09 6.44 -20.68
CA ASP A 207 1.05 4.98 -20.49
C ASP A 207 0.33 4.56 -19.19
N GLN A 208 0.23 5.46 -18.20
CA GLN A 208 -0.50 5.24 -16.96
C GLN A 208 -1.98 5.66 -17.04
N TRP A 209 -2.39 6.33 -18.13
CA TRP A 209 -3.78 6.77 -18.29
C TRP A 209 -4.81 5.64 -18.19
N PRO A 210 -4.61 4.44 -18.78
CA PRO A 210 -5.56 3.34 -18.65
C PRO A 210 -5.84 2.95 -17.20
N LYS A 211 -4.85 3.07 -16.30
CA LYS A 211 -5.01 2.72 -14.88
C LYS A 211 -5.86 3.72 -14.10
N ILE A 212 -6.00 4.96 -14.59
CA ILE A 212 -6.68 6.05 -13.87
C ILE A 212 -7.90 6.60 -14.60
N SER A 213 -8.12 6.22 -15.85
CA SER A 213 -9.21 6.76 -16.70
C SER A 213 -10.62 6.53 -16.14
N HIS A 214 -10.80 5.57 -15.23
CA HIS A 214 -12.06 5.32 -14.54
C HIS A 214 -12.35 6.32 -13.41
N ILE A 215 -11.32 7.05 -12.91
CA ILE A 215 -11.43 7.93 -11.73
C ILE A 215 -12.20 9.20 -12.10
N PRO A 216 -13.28 9.55 -11.38
CA PRO A 216 -14.10 10.72 -11.70
C PRO A 216 -13.41 12.07 -11.56
N LYS A 217 -12.48 12.21 -10.61
CA LYS A 217 -11.78 13.47 -10.33
C LYS A 217 -10.28 13.25 -10.35
N ILE A 218 -9.60 13.89 -11.29
CA ILE A 218 -8.13 13.80 -11.44
C ILE A 218 -7.57 15.22 -11.49
N TYR A 219 -6.61 15.48 -10.59
CA TYR A 219 -5.86 16.74 -10.54
C TYR A 219 -4.37 16.46 -10.68
N ILE A 220 -3.74 17.13 -11.63
CA ILE A 220 -2.29 17.04 -11.87
C ILE A 220 -1.72 18.46 -11.81
N ASP A 221 -0.79 18.70 -10.89
CA ASP A 221 -0.12 19.99 -10.67
C ASP A 221 -1.10 21.18 -10.61
N GLY A 222 -2.22 20.99 -9.90
CA GLY A 222 -3.26 21.99 -9.67
C GLY A 222 -4.25 22.17 -10.82
N ARG A 223 -4.05 21.48 -11.92
CA ARG A 223 -5.01 21.48 -13.03
C ARG A 223 -5.97 20.33 -12.91
N SER A 224 -7.25 20.60 -13.12
CA SER A 224 -8.26 19.54 -13.23
C SER A 224 -8.11 18.89 -14.61
N VAL A 225 -7.68 17.64 -14.66
CA VAL A 225 -7.57 16.85 -15.90
C VAL A 225 -8.89 16.17 -16.20
N ARG A 226 -9.60 15.76 -15.15
CA ARG A 226 -10.92 15.12 -15.24
C ARG A 226 -11.82 15.58 -14.10
N ARG A 227 -13.06 15.92 -14.42
CA ARG A 227 -14.08 16.28 -13.44
C ARG A 227 -15.40 15.57 -13.77
N ASP A 228 -15.98 14.92 -12.76
CA ASP A 228 -17.25 14.20 -12.87
C ASP A 228 -17.29 13.20 -14.04
N GLY A 229 -16.16 12.51 -14.26
CA GLY A 229 -15.99 11.53 -15.31
C GLY A 229 -15.79 12.10 -16.73
N ARG A 230 -15.70 13.42 -16.90
CA ARG A 230 -15.49 14.08 -18.21
C ARG A 230 -14.06 14.64 -18.29
N PRO A 231 -13.34 14.40 -19.40
CA PRO A 231 -12.05 15.06 -19.64
C PRO A 231 -12.25 16.58 -19.69
N MET A 232 -11.31 17.32 -19.10
CA MET A 232 -11.28 18.77 -19.21
C MET A 232 -10.44 19.12 -20.45
N GLN A 233 -11.04 19.84 -21.40
CA GLN A 233 -10.30 20.40 -22.54
C GLN A 233 -9.43 21.57 -22.04
N ASN A 234 -8.15 21.55 -22.38
CA ASN A 234 -7.22 22.67 -22.15
C ASN A 234 -7.50 23.82 -23.09
#